data_8e0255c41026c975848cc81372651479
#
_entry.id   8e0255c41026c975848cc81372651479
#
_cell.length_a   1.000
_cell.length_b   1.000
_cell.length_c   1.000
_cell.angle_alpha   90.00
_cell.angle_beta   90.00
_cell.angle_gamma   90.00
#
_symmetry.space_group_name_H-M   'P 1'
#
loop_
_entity.id
_entity.type
_entity.pdbx_description
1 polymer ?
#
loop_
_entity_poly.entity_id
_entity_poly.type
_entity_poly.pdbx_seq_one_letter_code
_entity_poly.pdbx_strand_id
1 'polypeptide(L)'
;MKTSDYREYAAAGIGAGAIGRDRRLALSNPRLSVYAPSMIHVQPIVLEGAGIRLEPLAADHCEGLAGAAADGELWNLWFTSVPEPAGMAGYVADALQGQREGRMLPWAVRDLGDGTIIGATRYHDIAPAIDRVEIGYTFYARSRQRTHVNTTCKLLLLRHAFEALGCRVVGLRTDNFNFRSQRAIEGLGAKKDGVIRHHAARRDGSVRDTVIYSILAAEWPDVRRHLELRLRR
;
A
#
# COMPACT_ATOMS: atom_id res chain seq x y z
N MET A 1 -5.45 24.50 -36.79
CA MET A 1 -5.57 25.97 -36.96
C MET A 1 -5.13 26.63 -35.68
N LYS A 2 -3.95 27.28 -35.77
CA LYS A 2 -3.36 28.37 -34.95
C LYS A 2 -3.14 28.18 -33.47
N THR A 3 -1.87 27.92 -33.16
CA THR A 3 -1.10 28.33 -31.99
C THR A 3 -1.07 29.86 -31.86
N SER A 4 -1.20 30.39 -30.64
CA SER A 4 -0.87 31.80 -30.31
C SER A 4 -0.66 31.84 -28.79
N ASP A 5 0.53 32.01 -28.35
CA ASP A 5 1.27 33.16 -27.86
C ASP A 5 1.03 33.46 -26.37
N TYR A 6 2.02 33.04 -25.57
CA TYR A 6 2.35 33.67 -24.30
C TYR A 6 3.81 34.16 -24.38
N ARG A 7 4.01 35.32 -24.97
CA ARG A 7 5.17 36.18 -24.74
C ARG A 7 4.67 37.62 -24.76
N GLU A 8 4.91 38.28 -23.62
CA GLU A 8 5.15 39.72 -23.47
C GLU A 8 4.66 40.21 -22.12
N TYR A 9 5.54 40.30 -21.17
CA TYR A 9 5.58 41.37 -20.16
C TYR A 9 7.00 41.40 -19.61
N ALA A 10 7.87 42.11 -20.34
CA ALA A 10 9.12 42.64 -19.82
C ALA A 10 9.39 43.95 -20.52
N ALA A 11 9.27 45.05 -19.80
CA ALA A 11 10.12 46.23 -19.85
C ALA A 11 9.37 47.45 -19.33
N ALA A 12 9.71 47.90 -18.15
CA ALA A 12 9.76 49.28 -17.82
C ALA A 12 10.89 49.51 -16.83
N GLY A 13 11.97 50.07 -17.32
CA GLY A 13 13.13 50.48 -16.54
C GLY A 13 12.88 51.78 -15.79
N ILE A 14 13.43 51.88 -14.60
CA ILE A 14 13.69 53.16 -13.93
C ILE A 14 15.02 53.07 -13.16
N GLY A 15 15.97 53.92 -13.54
CA GLY A 15 16.84 54.74 -12.74
C GLY A 15 17.85 54.11 -11.78
N ALA A 16 19.12 54.26 -12.13
CA ALA A 16 20.28 54.09 -11.25
C ALA A 16 20.28 55.13 -10.11
N GLY A 17 20.38 54.61 -8.87
CA GLY A 17 20.74 55.42 -7.71
C GLY A 17 21.68 54.60 -6.83
N ALA A 18 22.98 54.98 -6.86
CA ALA A 18 24.00 54.40 -5.99
C ALA A 18 23.88 54.94 -4.58
N ILE A 19 23.70 54.08 -3.58
CA ILE A 19 24.11 54.35 -2.18
C ILE A 19 24.29 53.01 -1.42
N GLY A 20 25.44 52.88 -0.76
CA GLY A 20 25.58 52.17 0.51
C GLY A 20 25.98 50.70 0.46
N ARG A 21 27.27 50.46 0.69
CA ARG A 21 27.74 49.17 1.23
C ARG A 21 26.96 48.82 2.51
N ASP A 22 26.17 47.79 2.48
CA ASP A 22 25.76 47.19 3.73
C ASP A 22 25.81 45.66 3.66
N ARG A 23 26.35 45.12 4.72
CA ARG A 23 26.59 43.76 5.16
C ARG A 23 25.71 42.70 4.52
N ARG A 24 26.35 41.75 3.85
CA ARG A 24 25.79 40.43 3.52
C ARG A 24 25.36 39.75 4.82
N LEU A 25 24.12 39.89 5.20
CA LEU A 25 23.47 38.90 6.04
C LEU A 25 23.32 37.62 5.23
N ALA A 26 24.31 36.76 5.37
CA ALA A 26 24.17 35.35 5.00
C ALA A 26 23.09 34.77 5.91
N LEU A 27 21.84 34.81 5.47
CA LEU A 27 20.78 33.98 6.04
C LEU A 27 21.14 32.52 5.71
N SER A 28 22.01 31.94 6.53
CA SER A 28 22.14 30.50 6.65
C SER A 28 20.78 30.01 7.17
N ASN A 29 19.96 29.53 6.24
CA ASN A 29 18.68 28.93 6.57
C ASN A 29 18.96 27.51 7.11
N PRO A 30 18.96 27.25 8.44
CA PRO A 30 19.28 25.96 8.99
C PRO A 30 18.10 24.95 8.89
N ARG A 31 17.08 25.23 8.06
CA ARG A 31 15.84 24.46 8.00
C ARG A 31 15.67 23.58 6.75
N LEU A 32 16.68 23.45 5.90
CA LEU A 32 16.60 22.56 4.72
C LEU A 32 17.25 21.20 4.90
N SER A 33 17.60 20.79 6.13
CA SER A 33 18.18 19.48 6.43
C SER A 33 17.21 18.55 7.15
N VAL A 34 15.92 18.56 6.83
CA VAL A 34 14.93 17.68 7.51
C VAL A 34 14.58 16.44 6.70
N TYR A 35 15.05 16.31 5.49
CA TYR A 35 14.83 15.14 4.63
C TYR A 35 16.17 14.61 4.09
N ALA A 36 16.96 13.96 4.95
CA ALA A 36 17.78 12.87 4.44
C ALA A 36 16.79 11.73 4.16
N PRO A 37 16.54 11.33 2.91
CA PRO A 37 15.67 10.21 2.64
C PRO A 37 16.32 8.96 3.25
N SER A 38 15.73 8.43 4.31
CA SER A 38 15.97 7.05 4.69
C SER A 38 15.27 6.22 3.63
N MET A 39 15.95 5.91 2.53
CA MET A 39 15.35 5.10 1.47
C MET A 39 14.97 3.74 2.04
N ILE A 40 13.67 3.51 2.20
CA ILE A 40 13.17 2.19 2.63
C ILE A 40 13.69 1.11 1.68
N HIS A 41 14.22 0.04 2.26
CA HIS A 41 14.72 -1.10 1.50
C HIS A 41 13.87 -2.32 1.78
N VAL A 42 12.93 -2.61 0.88
CA VAL A 42 11.97 -3.69 1.03
C VAL A 42 12.54 -5.00 0.48
N GLN A 43 12.68 -6.01 1.35
CA GLN A 43 13.21 -7.33 0.99
C GLN A 43 12.30 -8.47 1.46
N PRO A 44 12.37 -9.65 0.81
CA PRO A 44 11.64 -10.83 1.25
C PRO A 44 11.96 -11.18 2.70
N ILE A 45 10.92 -11.31 3.52
CA ILE A 45 11.01 -11.64 4.94
C ILE A 45 9.80 -12.46 5.36
N VAL A 46 9.98 -13.36 6.31
CA VAL A 46 8.89 -14.06 6.99
C VAL A 46 8.41 -13.20 8.16
N LEU A 47 7.08 -13.00 8.25
CA LEU A 47 6.45 -12.34 9.39
C LEU A 47 5.47 -13.32 10.04
N GLU A 48 5.52 -13.43 11.37
CA GLU A 48 4.75 -14.44 12.09
C GLU A 48 4.13 -13.88 13.37
N GLY A 49 2.92 -14.32 13.68
CA GLY A 49 2.23 -13.99 14.93
C GLY A 49 0.80 -14.53 14.97
N ALA A 50 0.30 -14.79 16.18
CA ALA A 50 -1.06 -15.26 16.44
C ALA A 50 -1.50 -16.43 15.52
N GLY A 51 -0.63 -17.42 15.31
CA GLY A 51 -0.93 -18.61 14.51
C GLY A 51 -0.92 -18.40 12.99
N ILE A 52 -0.52 -17.23 12.51
CA ILE A 52 -0.43 -16.87 11.08
C ILE A 52 1.02 -16.60 10.71
N ARG A 53 1.42 -17.10 9.54
CA ARG A 53 2.71 -16.77 8.90
C ARG A 53 2.46 -16.13 7.54
N LEU A 54 3.11 -15.00 7.32
CA LEU A 54 3.30 -14.39 6.02
C LEU A 54 4.67 -14.84 5.51
N GLU A 55 4.69 -15.71 4.52
CA GLU A 55 5.93 -16.23 3.94
C GLU A 55 6.12 -15.63 2.54
N PRO A 56 7.35 -15.28 2.14
CA PRO A 56 7.62 -14.75 0.81
C PRO A 56 6.97 -15.62 -0.26
N LEU A 57 6.24 -15.00 -1.18
CA LEU A 57 5.53 -15.73 -2.23
C LEU A 57 6.53 -16.49 -3.11
N ALA A 58 6.19 -17.74 -3.40
CA ALA A 58 6.93 -18.62 -4.31
C ALA A 58 5.97 -19.34 -5.26
N ALA A 59 6.50 -19.94 -6.32
CA ALA A 59 5.68 -20.59 -7.34
C ALA A 59 4.91 -21.82 -6.81
N ASP A 60 5.47 -22.52 -5.83
CA ASP A 60 4.85 -23.67 -5.17
C ASP A 60 3.62 -23.33 -4.31
N HIS A 61 3.39 -22.05 -4.03
CA HIS A 61 2.16 -21.61 -3.38
C HIS A 61 0.92 -21.59 -4.29
N CYS A 62 1.08 -21.79 -5.61
CA CYS A 62 -0.01 -21.67 -6.59
C CYS A 62 -1.22 -22.56 -6.23
N GLU A 63 -1.00 -23.82 -5.91
CA GLU A 63 -2.07 -24.77 -5.59
C GLU A 63 -2.84 -24.34 -4.34
N GLY A 64 -2.13 -24.01 -3.26
CA GLY A 64 -2.74 -23.55 -2.02
C GLY A 64 -3.52 -22.24 -2.21
N LEU A 65 -3.00 -21.28 -3.00
CA LEU A 65 -3.69 -20.04 -3.32
C LEU A 65 -4.93 -20.26 -4.21
N ALA A 66 -4.87 -21.21 -5.15
CA ALA A 66 -6.02 -21.61 -5.95
C ALA A 66 -7.13 -22.20 -5.07
N GLY A 67 -6.78 -23.07 -4.12
CA GLY A 67 -7.69 -23.59 -3.10
C GLY A 67 -8.31 -22.48 -2.24
N ALA A 68 -7.50 -21.53 -1.77
CA ALA A 68 -7.97 -20.40 -1.00
C ALA A 68 -8.93 -19.47 -1.79
N ALA A 69 -8.69 -19.31 -3.10
CA ALA A 69 -9.59 -18.57 -3.98
C ALA A 69 -10.90 -19.32 -4.23
N ALA A 70 -10.83 -20.63 -4.36
CA ALA A 70 -11.99 -21.51 -4.58
C ALA A 70 -12.91 -21.57 -3.36
N ASP A 71 -12.37 -21.42 -2.16
CA ASP A 71 -13.18 -21.31 -0.95
C ASP A 71 -13.99 -20.00 -0.95
N GLY A 72 -15.21 -20.12 -1.42
CA GLY A 72 -16.19 -19.04 -1.56
C GLY A 72 -16.16 -18.34 -2.93
N GLU A 73 -15.52 -18.95 -3.93
CA GLU A 73 -15.52 -18.47 -5.32
C GLU A 73 -15.22 -16.98 -5.43
N LEU A 74 -14.09 -16.57 -4.81
CA LEU A 74 -13.78 -15.14 -4.59
C LEU A 74 -13.70 -14.33 -5.89
N TRP A 75 -13.47 -14.97 -7.03
CA TRP A 75 -13.44 -14.35 -8.35
C TRP A 75 -14.81 -13.86 -8.84
N ASN A 76 -15.93 -14.35 -8.27
CA ASN A 76 -17.28 -13.93 -8.65
C ASN A 76 -17.63 -12.51 -8.19
N LEU A 77 -16.80 -11.90 -7.33
CA LEU A 77 -16.96 -10.51 -6.95
C LEU A 77 -16.49 -9.61 -8.11
N TRP A 78 -17.40 -8.91 -8.77
CA TRP A 78 -17.13 -8.10 -9.97
C TRP A 78 -16.05 -7.01 -9.78
N PHE A 79 -15.80 -6.57 -8.55
CA PHE A 79 -14.78 -5.60 -8.20
C PHE A 79 -13.44 -6.24 -7.72
N THR A 80 -13.31 -7.56 -7.77
CA THR A 80 -12.10 -8.26 -7.28
C THR A 80 -11.02 -8.38 -8.36
N SER A 81 -9.77 -8.47 -7.91
CA SER A 81 -8.63 -8.89 -8.73
C SER A 81 -8.22 -10.35 -8.49
N VAL A 82 -8.94 -11.08 -7.65
CA VAL A 82 -8.66 -12.50 -7.38
C VAL A 82 -9.00 -13.31 -8.64
N PRO A 83 -8.05 -14.09 -9.19
CA PRO A 83 -8.31 -14.88 -10.38
C PRO A 83 -9.12 -16.14 -10.05
N GLU A 84 -9.69 -16.76 -11.07
CA GLU A 84 -10.13 -18.16 -11.00
C GLU A 84 -8.93 -19.08 -10.74
N PRO A 85 -9.15 -20.30 -10.22
CA PRO A 85 -8.05 -21.25 -9.95
C PRO A 85 -7.12 -21.47 -11.13
N ALA A 86 -7.65 -21.59 -12.34
CA ALA A 86 -6.87 -21.76 -13.58
C ALA A 86 -5.94 -20.58 -13.89
N GLY A 87 -6.29 -19.37 -13.44
CA GLY A 87 -5.49 -18.15 -13.62
C GLY A 87 -4.46 -17.90 -12.52
N MET A 88 -4.40 -18.76 -11.47
CA MET A 88 -3.57 -18.49 -10.30
C MET A 88 -2.08 -18.50 -10.62
N ALA A 89 -1.63 -19.35 -11.54
CA ALA A 89 -0.22 -19.37 -11.95
C ALA A 89 0.23 -18.03 -12.56
N GLY A 90 -0.60 -17.41 -13.41
CA GLY A 90 -0.36 -16.07 -13.96
C GLY A 90 -0.34 -15.00 -12.87
N TYR A 91 -1.28 -15.05 -11.93
CA TYR A 91 -1.35 -14.13 -10.79
C TYR A 91 -0.09 -14.17 -9.91
N VAL A 92 0.45 -15.39 -9.65
CA VAL A 92 1.69 -15.57 -8.89
C VAL A 92 2.89 -15.10 -9.71
N ALA A 93 2.96 -15.43 -11.00
CA ALA A 93 4.04 -15.02 -11.88
C ALA A 93 4.15 -13.48 -11.97
N ASP A 94 3.02 -12.78 -12.12
CA ASP A 94 2.96 -11.31 -12.14
C ASP A 94 3.43 -10.68 -10.82
N ALA A 95 3.06 -11.30 -9.69
CA ALA A 95 3.50 -10.85 -8.38
C ALA A 95 5.01 -11.00 -8.20
N LEU A 96 5.58 -12.14 -8.61
CA LEU A 96 7.01 -12.41 -8.55
C LEU A 96 7.80 -11.53 -9.54
N GLN A 97 7.23 -11.22 -10.70
CA GLN A 97 7.80 -10.24 -11.61
C GLN A 97 7.85 -8.84 -10.99
N GLY A 98 6.74 -8.40 -10.38
CA GLY A 98 6.70 -7.12 -9.65
C GLY A 98 7.71 -7.06 -8.50
N GLN A 99 8.00 -8.19 -7.85
CA GLN A 99 9.05 -8.29 -6.82
C GLN A 99 10.44 -8.12 -7.42
N ARG A 100 10.76 -8.81 -8.52
CA ARG A 100 12.06 -8.66 -9.21
C ARG A 100 12.29 -7.21 -9.68
N GLU A 101 11.25 -6.52 -10.05
CA GLU A 101 11.29 -5.11 -10.47
C GLU A 101 11.27 -4.11 -9.30
N GLY A 102 11.24 -4.59 -8.06
CA GLY A 102 11.19 -3.75 -6.85
C GLY A 102 9.87 -3.00 -6.65
N ARG A 103 8.81 -3.31 -7.44
CA ARG A 103 7.50 -2.65 -7.35
C ARG A 103 6.57 -3.28 -6.31
N MET A 104 6.84 -4.52 -5.95
CA MET A 104 6.01 -5.31 -5.04
C MET A 104 6.86 -6.16 -4.10
N LEU A 105 6.29 -6.48 -2.94
CA LEU A 105 6.75 -7.56 -2.08
C LEU A 105 5.54 -8.41 -1.69
N PRO A 106 5.35 -9.57 -2.34
CA PRO A 106 4.20 -10.44 -2.10
C PRO A 106 4.47 -11.50 -1.04
N TRP A 107 3.41 -11.86 -0.29
CA TRP A 107 3.39 -12.98 0.65
C TRP A 107 2.22 -13.91 0.38
N ALA A 108 2.48 -15.21 0.57
CA ALA A 108 1.45 -16.19 0.85
C ALA A 108 1.13 -16.13 2.36
N VAL A 109 -0.14 -16.35 2.70
CA VAL A 109 -0.62 -16.38 4.08
C VAL A 109 -0.87 -17.82 4.47
N ARG A 110 -0.13 -18.32 5.45
CA ARG A 110 -0.27 -19.68 5.99
C ARG A 110 -0.92 -19.65 7.38
N ASP A 111 -1.89 -20.53 7.57
CA ASP A 111 -2.40 -20.85 8.91
C ASP A 111 -1.45 -21.90 9.53
N LEU A 112 -0.89 -21.61 10.68
CA LEU A 112 0.05 -22.50 11.35
C LEU A 112 -0.66 -23.63 12.12
N GLY A 113 -1.98 -23.54 12.31
CA GLY A 113 -2.76 -24.58 12.98
C GLY A 113 -2.91 -25.84 12.14
N ASP A 114 -3.09 -25.70 10.83
CA ASP A 114 -3.26 -26.82 9.90
C ASP A 114 -2.25 -26.82 8.75
N GLY A 115 -1.37 -25.82 8.68
CA GLY A 115 -0.33 -25.69 7.67
C GLY A 115 -0.84 -25.23 6.29
N THR A 116 -2.12 -24.87 6.15
CA THR A 116 -2.71 -24.54 4.86
C THR A 116 -2.39 -23.11 4.41
N ILE A 117 -2.27 -22.89 3.09
CA ILE A 117 -2.25 -21.56 2.49
C ILE A 117 -3.68 -21.06 2.41
N ILE A 118 -3.95 -19.95 3.07
CA ILE A 118 -5.30 -19.40 3.23
C ILE A 118 -5.52 -18.09 2.49
N GLY A 119 -4.54 -17.57 1.76
CA GLY A 119 -4.66 -16.32 1.02
C GLY A 119 -3.33 -15.69 0.66
N ALA A 120 -3.40 -14.46 0.18
CA ALA A 120 -2.23 -13.65 -0.17
C ALA A 120 -2.42 -12.19 0.22
N THR A 121 -1.29 -11.49 0.33
CA THR A 121 -1.22 -10.03 0.51
C THR A 121 0.12 -9.53 -0.03
N ARG A 122 0.27 -8.22 -0.26
CA ARG A 122 1.55 -7.65 -0.71
C ARG A 122 1.72 -6.20 -0.29
N TYR A 123 2.98 -5.77 -0.20
CA TYR A 123 3.28 -4.37 -0.46
C TYR A 123 3.30 -4.15 -1.97
N HIS A 124 2.82 -3.04 -2.40
CA HIS A 124 2.90 -2.54 -3.77
C HIS A 124 3.03 -1.01 -3.75
N ASP A 125 3.20 -0.41 -4.92
CA ASP A 125 3.44 1.04 -5.02
C ASP A 125 4.49 1.49 -4.00
N ILE A 126 5.60 0.72 -3.96
CA ILE A 126 6.73 0.99 -3.09
C ILE A 126 7.42 2.26 -3.59
N ALA A 127 7.41 3.32 -2.78
CA ALA A 127 7.96 4.63 -3.10
C ALA A 127 9.04 5.03 -2.08
N PRO A 128 10.30 4.55 -2.25
CA PRO A 128 11.38 4.78 -1.29
C PRO A 128 11.70 6.26 -1.07
N ALA A 129 11.57 7.09 -2.10
CA ALA A 129 11.88 8.52 -2.03
C ALA A 129 10.99 9.31 -1.04
N ILE A 130 9.86 8.75 -0.64
CA ILE A 130 8.91 9.36 0.30
C ILE A 130 8.55 8.41 1.46
N ASP A 131 9.33 7.35 1.68
CA ASP A 131 9.16 6.37 2.75
C ASP A 131 7.73 5.82 2.83
N ARG A 132 7.19 5.41 1.66
CA ARG A 132 5.80 4.95 1.50
C ARG A 132 5.73 3.56 0.87
N VAL A 133 4.80 2.74 1.39
CA VAL A 133 4.32 1.52 0.75
C VAL A 133 2.80 1.49 0.78
N GLU A 134 2.17 0.70 -0.09
CA GLU A 134 0.75 0.37 0.02
C GLU A 134 0.57 -1.11 0.33
N ILE A 135 -0.39 -1.45 1.20
CA ILE A 135 -0.81 -2.83 1.44
C ILE A 135 -2.04 -3.12 0.57
N GLY A 136 -1.91 -4.11 -0.31
CA GLY A 136 -3.00 -4.45 -1.22
C GLY A 136 -2.98 -5.89 -1.70
N TYR A 137 -3.81 -6.16 -2.74
CA TYR A 137 -3.98 -7.49 -3.32
C TYR A 137 -4.30 -8.56 -2.27
N THR A 138 -4.99 -8.16 -1.19
CA THR A 138 -5.29 -9.03 -0.05
C THR A 138 -6.55 -9.82 -0.31
N PHE A 139 -6.44 -11.12 -0.24
CA PHE A 139 -7.60 -12.01 -0.16
C PHE A 139 -7.34 -13.15 0.81
N TYR A 140 -8.40 -13.69 1.37
CA TYR A 140 -8.38 -14.87 2.24
C TYR A 140 -9.53 -15.78 1.83
N ALA A 141 -9.32 -17.09 1.94
CA ALA A 141 -10.37 -18.10 1.87
C ALA A 141 -11.60 -17.68 2.66
N ARG A 142 -12.81 -17.91 2.14
CA ARG A 142 -14.06 -17.45 2.76
C ARG A 142 -14.23 -17.97 4.19
N SER A 143 -13.84 -19.22 4.43
CA SER A 143 -13.86 -19.84 5.75
C SER A 143 -12.97 -19.12 6.78
N ARG A 144 -11.94 -18.41 6.33
CA ARG A 144 -11.00 -17.66 7.17
C ARG A 144 -11.33 -16.17 7.30
N GLN A 145 -12.39 -15.71 6.63
CA GLN A 145 -12.83 -14.31 6.70
C GLN A 145 -13.66 -14.09 7.98
N ARG A 146 -13.65 -12.86 8.50
CA ARG A 146 -14.28 -12.46 9.77
C ARG A 146 -13.69 -13.15 11.02
N THR A 147 -12.47 -13.65 10.90
CA THR A 147 -11.67 -14.18 11.99
C THR A 147 -10.54 -13.20 12.35
N HIS A 148 -9.62 -13.63 13.21
CA HIS A 148 -8.42 -12.86 13.56
C HIS A 148 -7.43 -12.69 12.41
N VAL A 149 -7.50 -13.51 11.35
CA VAL A 149 -6.52 -13.60 10.25
C VAL A 149 -6.21 -12.22 9.65
N ASN A 150 -7.24 -11.47 9.20
CA ASN A 150 -6.98 -10.16 8.59
C ASN A 150 -6.33 -9.18 9.57
N THR A 151 -6.77 -9.15 10.81
CA THR A 151 -6.21 -8.27 11.84
C THR A 151 -4.75 -8.63 12.13
N THR A 152 -4.43 -9.93 12.25
CA THR A 152 -3.06 -10.42 12.42
C THR A 152 -2.16 -10.04 11.26
N CYS A 153 -2.56 -10.35 10.02
CA CYS A 153 -1.78 -10.01 8.83
C CYS A 153 -1.52 -8.50 8.75
N LYS A 154 -2.54 -7.67 9.00
CA LYS A 154 -2.39 -6.21 8.95
C LYS A 154 -1.49 -5.68 10.07
N LEU A 155 -1.61 -6.23 11.28
CA LEU A 155 -0.70 -5.88 12.39
C LEU A 155 0.76 -6.22 12.04
N LEU A 156 1.02 -7.40 11.49
CA LEU A 156 2.37 -7.83 11.08
C LEU A 156 2.95 -6.92 9.99
N LEU A 157 2.17 -6.64 8.95
CA LEU A 157 2.61 -5.77 7.85
C LEU A 157 2.83 -4.33 8.31
N LEU A 158 1.90 -3.75 9.06
CA LEU A 158 2.02 -2.38 9.55
C LEU A 158 3.20 -2.24 10.52
N ARG A 159 3.41 -3.23 11.41
CA ARG A 159 4.58 -3.25 12.29
C ARG A 159 5.87 -3.28 11.49
N HIS A 160 5.98 -4.16 10.51
CA HIS A 160 7.16 -4.24 9.65
C HIS A 160 7.38 -2.93 8.88
N ALA A 161 6.33 -2.33 8.32
CA ALA A 161 6.44 -1.09 7.58
C ALA A 161 6.93 0.08 8.46
N PHE A 162 6.33 0.27 9.64
CA PHE A 162 6.66 1.42 10.49
C PHE A 162 7.89 1.21 11.35
N GLU A 163 8.08 0.00 11.93
CA GLU A 163 9.12 -0.22 12.92
C GLU A 163 10.44 -0.76 12.32
N ALA A 164 10.35 -1.57 11.22
CA ALA A 164 11.54 -2.13 10.58
C ALA A 164 11.97 -1.33 9.35
N LEU A 165 11.04 -0.96 8.47
CA LEU A 165 11.36 -0.21 7.25
C LEU A 165 11.44 1.30 7.49
N GLY A 166 10.83 1.83 8.56
CA GLY A 166 10.79 3.25 8.84
C GLY A 166 9.85 4.03 7.91
N CYS A 167 8.82 3.38 7.36
CA CYS A 167 7.84 4.05 6.53
C CYS A 167 7.19 5.23 7.26
N ARG A 168 6.97 6.33 6.56
CA ARG A 168 6.22 7.48 7.09
C ARG A 168 4.72 7.34 6.84
N VAL A 169 4.36 6.62 5.79
CA VAL A 169 2.96 6.41 5.38
C VAL A 169 2.78 4.99 4.89
N VAL A 170 1.71 4.33 5.32
CA VAL A 170 1.21 3.10 4.71
C VAL A 170 -0.15 3.37 4.09
N GLY A 171 -0.21 3.24 2.76
CA GLY A 171 -1.44 3.38 1.98
C GLY A 171 -2.25 2.10 1.94
N LEU A 172 -3.55 2.24 1.74
CA LEU A 172 -4.49 1.17 1.40
C LEU A 172 -5.50 1.72 0.39
N ARG A 173 -5.99 0.88 -0.52
CA ARG A 173 -7.03 1.31 -1.45
C ARG A 173 -8.01 0.19 -1.76
N THR A 174 -9.20 0.58 -2.20
CA THR A 174 -10.21 -0.37 -2.60
C THR A 174 -11.17 0.24 -3.63
N ASP A 175 -11.96 -0.62 -4.29
CA ASP A 175 -13.04 -0.19 -5.16
C ASP A 175 -14.12 0.56 -4.36
N ASN A 176 -14.69 1.60 -4.96
CA ASN A 176 -15.73 2.42 -4.33
C ASN A 176 -17.00 1.61 -3.94
N PHE A 177 -17.26 0.51 -4.61
CA PHE A 177 -18.38 -0.39 -4.29
C PHE A 177 -18.00 -1.55 -3.36
N ASN A 178 -16.71 -1.71 -3.04
CA ASN A 178 -16.27 -2.71 -2.07
C ASN A 178 -16.43 -2.20 -0.64
N PHE A 179 -17.66 -1.96 -0.20
CA PHE A 179 -17.98 -1.48 1.15
C PHE A 179 -17.45 -2.39 2.27
N ARG A 180 -17.27 -3.68 1.97
CA ARG A 180 -16.71 -4.61 2.92
C ARG A 180 -15.23 -4.32 3.17
N SER A 181 -14.46 -4.09 2.11
CA SER A 181 -13.06 -3.69 2.22
C SER A 181 -12.93 -2.32 2.87
N GLN A 182 -13.78 -1.35 2.51
CA GLN A 182 -13.77 -0.02 3.14
C GLN A 182 -13.93 -0.13 4.65
N ARG A 183 -14.97 -0.84 5.14
CA ARG A 183 -15.16 -1.07 6.59
C ARG A 183 -13.99 -1.82 7.24
N ALA A 184 -13.38 -2.78 6.53
CA ALA A 184 -12.22 -3.49 7.05
C ALA A 184 -11.01 -2.57 7.20
N ILE A 185 -10.76 -1.69 6.23
CA ILE A 185 -9.65 -0.72 6.24
C ILE A 185 -9.88 0.32 7.34
N GLU A 186 -11.07 0.91 7.41
CA GLU A 186 -11.44 1.87 8.48
C GLU A 186 -11.34 1.23 9.87
N GLY A 187 -11.75 -0.04 9.99
CA GLY A 187 -11.64 -0.81 11.23
C GLY A 187 -10.19 -1.10 11.67
N LEU A 188 -9.18 -0.86 10.84
CA LEU A 188 -7.76 -0.87 11.24
C LEU A 188 -7.35 0.44 11.94
N GLY A 189 -8.11 1.50 11.76
CA GLY A 189 -7.75 2.86 12.14
C GLY A 189 -7.21 3.72 11.00
N ALA A 190 -7.24 3.23 9.75
CA ALA A 190 -6.86 4.00 8.58
C ALA A 190 -7.87 5.14 8.31
N LYS A 191 -7.37 6.29 7.91
CA LYS A 191 -8.19 7.44 7.54
C LYS A 191 -8.38 7.50 6.03
N LYS A 192 -9.55 7.92 5.60
CA LYS A 192 -9.87 8.13 4.19
C LYS A 192 -9.22 9.42 3.71
N ASP A 193 -8.34 9.31 2.72
CA ASP A 193 -7.70 10.46 2.08
C ASP A 193 -8.59 11.04 0.98
N GLY A 194 -9.34 10.20 0.26
CA GLY A 194 -10.21 10.66 -0.81
C GLY A 194 -10.71 9.56 -1.73
N VAL A 195 -11.29 9.98 -2.85
CA VAL A 195 -11.74 9.10 -3.95
C VAL A 195 -11.15 9.60 -5.26
N ILE A 196 -10.40 8.73 -5.93
CA ILE A 196 -9.95 9.01 -7.29
C ILE A 196 -11.01 8.46 -8.24
N ARG A 197 -11.65 9.36 -8.97
CA ARG A 197 -12.69 8.98 -9.93
C ARG A 197 -12.07 8.49 -11.24
N HIS A 198 -12.77 7.54 -11.89
CA HIS A 198 -12.36 7.00 -13.20
C HIS A 198 -10.90 6.49 -13.20
N HIS A 199 -10.50 5.76 -12.13
CA HIS A 199 -9.08 5.53 -11.81
C HIS A 199 -8.47 4.28 -12.47
N ALA A 200 -9.22 3.19 -12.58
CA ALA A 200 -8.67 1.93 -13.08
C ALA A 200 -9.76 1.05 -13.71
N ALA A 201 -9.37 0.23 -14.68
CA ALA A 201 -10.24 -0.79 -15.24
C ALA A 201 -10.47 -1.94 -14.27
N ARG A 202 -11.69 -2.48 -14.24
CA ARG A 202 -12.02 -3.77 -13.64
C ARG A 202 -11.81 -4.90 -14.65
N ARG A 203 -11.91 -6.13 -14.20
CA ARG A 203 -11.75 -7.32 -15.05
C ARG A 203 -12.78 -7.42 -16.19
N ASP A 204 -13.98 -6.91 -15.97
CA ASP A 204 -15.05 -6.85 -16.96
C ASP A 204 -14.94 -5.68 -17.95
N GLY A 205 -13.86 -4.90 -17.87
CA GLY A 205 -13.62 -3.72 -18.69
C GLY A 205 -14.33 -2.45 -18.22
N SER A 206 -15.20 -2.54 -17.20
CA SER A 206 -15.78 -1.34 -16.59
C SER A 206 -14.73 -0.55 -15.80
N VAL A 207 -14.96 0.75 -15.60
CA VAL A 207 -14.04 1.61 -14.88
C VAL A 207 -14.50 1.82 -13.45
N ARG A 208 -13.57 1.73 -12.51
CA ARG A 208 -13.83 1.95 -11.08
C ARG A 208 -13.36 3.32 -10.62
N ASP A 209 -14.09 3.87 -9.67
CA ASP A 209 -13.56 4.85 -8.74
C ASP A 209 -12.81 4.10 -7.61
N THR A 210 -11.73 4.68 -7.12
CA THR A 210 -10.91 4.06 -6.09
C THR A 210 -10.90 4.92 -4.83
N VAL A 211 -11.27 4.33 -3.71
CA VAL A 211 -11.17 4.95 -2.39
C VAL A 211 -9.77 4.73 -1.84
N ILE A 212 -9.12 5.81 -1.45
CA ILE A 212 -7.76 5.84 -0.91
C ILE A 212 -7.80 6.09 0.58
N TYR A 213 -6.99 5.36 1.33
CA TYR A 213 -6.80 5.45 2.76
C TYR A 213 -5.32 5.47 3.10
N SER A 214 -4.98 6.01 4.25
CA SER A 214 -3.63 5.95 4.80
C SER A 214 -3.61 5.82 6.32
N ILE A 215 -2.46 5.34 6.83
CA ILE A 215 -2.05 5.41 8.22
C ILE A 215 -0.69 6.10 8.21
N LEU A 216 -0.54 7.13 9.03
CA LEU A 216 0.73 7.85 9.20
C LEU A 216 1.57 7.24 10.32
N ALA A 217 2.89 7.39 10.26
CA ALA A 217 3.79 6.92 11.31
C ALA A 217 3.44 7.50 12.71
N ALA A 218 2.98 8.74 12.76
CA ALA A 218 2.55 9.39 14.00
C ALA A 218 1.27 8.75 14.61
N GLU A 219 0.46 8.07 13.80
CA GLU A 219 -0.77 7.40 14.24
C GLU A 219 -0.50 5.94 14.65
N TRP A 220 0.63 5.39 14.25
CA TRP A 220 0.96 3.97 14.43
C TRP A 220 0.89 3.49 15.90
N PRO A 221 1.37 4.21 16.91
CA PRO A 221 1.28 3.75 18.30
C PRO A 221 -0.16 3.43 18.73
N ASP A 222 -1.13 4.26 18.37
CA ASP A 222 -2.54 4.06 18.73
C ASP A 222 -3.18 2.97 17.86
N VAL A 223 -2.89 2.94 16.57
CA VAL A 223 -3.34 1.89 15.64
C VAL A 223 -2.82 0.52 16.10
N ARG A 224 -1.53 0.41 16.44
CA ARG A 224 -0.94 -0.81 16.97
C ARG A 224 -1.68 -1.30 18.21
N ARG A 225 -1.84 -0.42 19.20
CA ARG A 225 -2.56 -0.75 20.44
C ARG A 225 -3.98 -1.21 20.16
N HIS A 226 -4.69 -0.54 19.25
CA HIS A 226 -6.04 -0.92 18.84
C HIS A 226 -6.07 -2.33 18.24
N LEU A 227 -5.17 -2.66 17.33
CA LEU A 227 -5.11 -3.98 16.68
C LEU A 227 -4.73 -5.09 17.66
N GLU A 228 -3.77 -4.83 18.56
CA GLU A 228 -3.37 -5.77 19.61
C GLU A 228 -4.54 -6.07 20.57
N LEU A 229 -5.33 -5.07 20.96
CA LEU A 229 -6.53 -5.27 21.78
C LEU A 229 -7.63 -6.07 21.06
N ARG A 230 -7.79 -5.89 19.76
CA ARG A 230 -8.72 -6.68 18.95
C ARG A 230 -8.35 -8.17 18.87
N LEU A 231 -7.06 -8.48 18.88
CA LEU A 231 -6.56 -9.86 18.84
C LEU A 231 -6.67 -10.60 20.20
N ARG A 232 -6.90 -9.89 21.28
CA ARG A 232 -7.10 -10.48 22.62
C ARG A 232 -8.55 -10.86 22.91
N ARG A 233 -9.50 -10.45 22.06
CA ARG A 233 -10.93 -10.74 22.19
C ARG A 233 -11.32 -12.01 21.44
#